data_287262679a9aa58677768c1dbc55e633
#
_entry.id   287262679a9aa58677768c1dbc55e633
#
_cell.length_a   1.000
_cell.length_b   1.000
_cell.length_c   1.000
_cell.angle_alpha   90.00
_cell.angle_beta   90.00
_cell.angle_gamma   90.00
#
_symmetry.space_group_name_H-M   'P 1'
#
loop_
_entity.id
_entity.type
_entity.pdbx_description
1 polymer ?
#
loop_
_entity_poly.entity_id
_entity_poly.type
_entity_poly.pdbx_seq_one_letter_code
_entity_poly.pdbx_strand_id
1 'polypeptide(L)'
;MKQKLSCLTLSIALLASSNWCNATNRYVSAGCDGDGLSWATAKGSIKSAVESCHTGDTVFVSSGLYNEYVSIVDGVNILGGYNADTGARNIETFETILDGTGLGKYLIVKYDSPCENPTLIEGL
;
A
#
# COMPACT_ATOMS: atom_id res chain seq x y z
N MET A 1 -9.64 -3.91 37.26
CA MET A 1 -9.66 -4.08 36.77
C MET A 1 -10.25 -4.38 36.12
N LYS A 2 -10.51 -4.30 36.15
CA LYS A 2 -10.95 -4.58 35.42
C LYS A 2 -11.11 -4.39 34.48
N GLN A 3 -10.84 -4.03 33.97
CA GLN A 3 -10.97 -3.98 32.95
C GLN A 3 -10.67 -4.35 32.22
N LYS A 4 -10.13 -4.59 32.37
CA LYS A 4 -9.87 -5.15 31.49
C LYS A 4 -10.40 -5.91 30.91
N LEU A 5 -10.55 -6.11 31.21
CA LEU A 5 -11.13 -6.83 30.60
C LEU A 5 -11.95 -6.65 29.87
N SER A 6 -12.14 -6.14 30.03
CA SER A 6 -12.96 -5.95 29.33
C SER A 6 -12.65 -5.78 28.14
N CYS A 7 -11.86 -5.43 27.95
CA CYS A 7 -11.56 -5.34 26.83
C CYS A 7 -11.23 -6.35 26.21
N LEU A 8 -11.12 -6.84 26.72
CA LEU A 8 -11.00 -7.79 26.11
C LEU A 8 -11.91 -8.36 25.66
N THR A 9 -12.31 -8.27 26.06
CA THR A 9 -13.21 -8.91 25.68
C THR A 9 -13.80 -8.49 24.67
N LEU A 10 -13.79 -7.68 24.51
CA LEU A 10 -14.29 -7.36 23.54
C LEU A 10 -13.82 -7.61 22.52
N SER A 11 -13.18 -7.71 22.51
CA SER A 11 -12.81 -8.02 21.50
C SER A 11 -13.21 -8.97 20.98
N ILE A 12 -13.50 -9.30 21.25
CA ILE A 12 -13.92 -10.19 20.72
C ILE A 12 -14.85 -10.18 20.04
N ALA A 13 -15.28 -9.85 20.25
CA ALA A 13 -16.21 -9.99 19.64
C ALA A 13 -16.20 -9.69 18.53
N LEU A 14 -16.02 -9.34 18.50
CA LEU A 14 -16.11 -9.23 17.58
C LEU A 14 -15.75 -9.68 16.88
N LEU A 15 -15.44 -9.94 16.93
CA LEU A 15 -15.22 -10.54 16.20
C LEU A 15 -15.74 -10.96 15.40
N ALA A 16 -15.82 -11.25 15.66
CA ALA A 16 -16.42 -11.98 14.89
C ALA A 16 -16.74 -11.52 13.66
N SER A 17 -17.23 -10.86 13.72
CA SER A 17 -17.48 -10.40 12.66
C SER A 17 -16.49 -10.36 11.75
N SER A 18 -15.74 -10.91 11.99
CA SER A 18 -14.72 -11.05 11.28
C SER A 18 -14.86 -11.23 9.88
N ASN A 19 -15.92 -11.36 9.37
CA ASN A 19 -16.10 -11.39 7.96
C ASN A 19 -15.95 -10.05 7.34
N TRP A 20 -15.75 -9.06 8.12
CA TRP A 20 -15.58 -7.74 7.60
C TRP A 20 -14.24 -7.64 6.91
N CYS A 21 -14.29 -7.18 5.70
CA CYS A 21 -13.10 -6.92 4.95
C CYS A 21 -12.64 -5.52 5.30
N ASN A 22 -11.82 -5.41 6.29
CA ASN A 22 -11.29 -4.12 6.67
C ASN A 22 -10.21 -3.72 5.69
N ALA A 23 -10.26 -2.49 5.22
CA ALA A 23 -9.22 -1.94 4.38
C ALA A 23 -7.91 -1.94 5.16
N THR A 24 -6.85 -2.36 4.52
CA THR A 24 -5.53 -2.43 5.13
C THR A 24 -4.59 -1.54 4.36
N ASN A 25 -3.78 -0.78 5.07
CA ASN A 25 -2.78 0.05 4.43
C ASN A 25 -1.49 -0.75 4.28
N ARG A 26 -0.78 -0.49 3.19
CA ARG A 26 0.55 -1.02 2.97
C ARG A 26 1.49 0.15 2.76
N TYR A 27 2.72 -0.01 3.21
CA TYR A 27 3.71 1.06 3.17
C TYR A 27 4.92 0.60 2.38
N VAL A 28 5.40 1.45 1.47
CA VAL A 28 6.53 1.12 0.60
C VAL A 28 7.56 2.24 0.68
N SER A 29 8.80 1.87 0.88
CA SER A 29 9.91 2.82 0.90
C SER A 29 11.11 2.18 0.23
N ALA A 30 11.73 2.90 -0.70
CA ALA A 30 12.84 2.37 -1.49
C ALA A 30 13.95 1.87 -0.57
N GLY A 31 14.48 0.69 -0.88
CA GLY A 31 15.58 0.12 -0.11
C GLY A 31 15.19 -0.61 1.16
N CYS A 32 13.92 -0.64 1.49
CA CYS A 32 13.44 -1.34 2.67
C CYS A 32 13.08 -2.79 2.34
N ASP A 33 12.86 -3.60 3.37
CA ASP A 33 12.59 -5.02 3.18
C ASP A 33 11.73 -5.56 4.33
N GLY A 34 10.68 -4.83 4.70
CA GLY A 34 9.81 -5.21 5.80
C GLY A 34 8.51 -5.84 5.33
N ASP A 35 7.56 -5.96 6.25
CA ASP A 35 6.26 -6.56 5.96
C ASP A 35 5.27 -5.58 5.34
N GLY A 36 5.58 -4.30 5.34
CA GLY A 36 4.72 -3.28 4.73
C GLY A 36 3.58 -2.81 5.60
N LEU A 37 3.56 -3.16 6.86
CA LEU A 37 2.44 -2.80 7.74
C LEU A 37 2.62 -1.44 8.40
N SER A 38 3.79 -0.83 8.29
CA SER A 38 4.05 0.51 8.80
C SER A 38 5.22 1.12 8.04
N TRP A 39 5.46 2.42 8.22
CA TRP A 39 6.64 3.03 7.61
C TRP A 39 7.93 2.41 8.13
N ALA A 40 7.95 2.04 9.43
CA ALA A 40 9.14 1.43 10.03
C ALA A 40 9.46 0.06 9.44
N THR A 41 8.43 -0.65 8.95
CA THR A 41 8.60 -1.98 8.36
C THR A 41 8.15 -2.00 6.91
N ALA A 42 8.36 -0.89 6.19
CA ALA A 42 7.91 -0.74 4.82
C ALA A 42 8.53 -1.78 3.89
N LYS A 43 7.80 -2.14 2.85
CA LYS A 43 8.35 -2.98 1.77
C LYS A 43 9.19 -2.12 0.85
N GLY A 44 10.09 -2.75 0.12
CA GLY A 44 10.94 -2.05 -0.85
C GLY A 44 10.38 -2.05 -2.26
N SER A 45 9.24 -2.69 -2.50
CA SER A 45 8.69 -2.88 -3.84
C SER A 45 7.21 -2.54 -3.86
N ILE A 46 6.81 -1.64 -4.76
CA ILE A 46 5.41 -1.29 -4.96
C ILE A 46 4.66 -2.52 -5.47
N LYS A 47 5.25 -3.24 -6.41
CA LYS A 47 4.65 -4.44 -6.97
C LYS A 47 4.32 -5.44 -5.88
N SER A 48 5.29 -5.72 -5.00
CA SER A 48 5.09 -6.67 -3.92
C SER A 48 3.98 -6.23 -2.96
N ALA A 49 3.91 -4.94 -2.68
CA ALA A 49 2.87 -4.41 -1.80
C ALA A 49 1.49 -4.57 -2.42
N VAL A 50 1.37 -4.21 -3.70
CA VAL A 50 0.10 -4.29 -4.41
C VAL A 50 -0.38 -5.75 -4.50
N GLU A 51 0.55 -6.68 -4.74
CA GLU A 51 0.20 -8.09 -4.84
C GLU A 51 -0.30 -8.67 -3.52
N SER A 52 0.02 -8.03 -2.40
CA SER A 52 -0.46 -8.46 -1.10
C SER A 52 -1.76 -7.77 -0.69
N CYS A 53 -2.31 -6.92 -1.54
CA CYS A 53 -3.50 -6.14 -1.24
C CYS A 53 -4.78 -6.79 -1.77
N HIS A 54 -5.89 -6.36 -1.23
CA HIS A 54 -7.23 -6.74 -1.68
C HIS A 54 -8.03 -5.47 -1.97
N THR A 55 -9.15 -5.62 -2.65
CA THR A 55 -10.04 -4.50 -2.94
C THR A 55 -10.31 -3.70 -1.67
N GLY A 56 -10.12 -2.40 -1.75
CA GLY A 56 -10.31 -1.49 -0.63
C GLY A 56 -9.02 -1.09 0.08
N ASP A 57 -7.92 -1.79 -0.20
CA ASP A 57 -6.65 -1.47 0.44
C ASP A 57 -5.96 -0.29 -0.26
N THR A 58 -5.04 0.35 0.45
CA THR A 58 -4.27 1.46 -0.09
C THR A 58 -2.78 1.22 0.16
N VAL A 59 -1.99 1.48 -0.87
CA VAL A 59 -0.53 1.40 -0.81
C VAL A 59 0.02 2.82 -0.76
N PHE A 60 0.71 3.15 0.31
CA PHE A 60 1.39 4.44 0.47
C PHE A 60 2.86 4.28 0.09
N VAL A 61 3.34 5.12 -0.82
CA VAL A 61 4.68 4.98 -1.37
C VAL A 61 5.50 6.23 -1.04
N SER A 62 6.66 6.04 -0.43
CA SER A 62 7.53 7.15 -0.11
C SER A 62 8.28 7.63 -1.34
N SER A 63 8.87 8.82 -1.23
CA SER A 63 9.72 9.37 -2.29
C SER A 63 10.86 8.40 -2.60
N GLY A 64 11.26 8.39 -3.85
CA GLY A 64 12.35 7.54 -4.28
C GLY A 64 12.14 7.01 -5.69
N LEU A 65 13.12 6.25 -6.16
CA LEU A 65 13.09 5.66 -7.50
C LEU A 65 12.79 4.17 -7.38
N TYR A 66 11.75 3.73 -8.06
CA TYR A 66 11.31 2.33 -8.06
C TYR A 66 11.43 1.80 -9.49
N ASN A 67 12.44 0.99 -9.73
CA ASN A 67 12.67 0.43 -11.06
C ASN A 67 11.92 -0.88 -11.20
N GLU A 68 10.62 -0.76 -11.49
CA GLU A 68 9.75 -1.94 -11.59
C GLU A 68 8.50 -1.61 -12.40
N TYR A 69 7.79 -2.64 -12.82
CA TYR A 69 6.46 -2.46 -13.36
C TYR A 69 5.45 -2.98 -12.35
N VAL A 70 4.25 -2.43 -12.36
CA VAL A 70 3.24 -2.76 -11.37
C VAL A 70 1.97 -3.22 -12.09
N SER A 71 1.43 -4.36 -11.67
CA SER A 71 0.11 -4.79 -12.11
C SER A 71 -0.90 -4.29 -11.10
N ILE A 72 -1.91 -3.61 -11.58
CA ILE A 72 -2.93 -3.01 -10.73
C ILE A 72 -3.95 -4.08 -10.33
N VAL A 73 -4.28 -4.09 -9.05
CA VAL A 73 -5.33 -4.94 -8.52
C VAL A 73 -6.58 -4.09 -8.38
N ASP A 74 -7.71 -4.63 -8.83
CA ASP A 74 -8.98 -3.91 -8.82
C ASP A 74 -9.32 -3.39 -7.42
N GLY A 75 -9.60 -2.09 -7.31
CA GLY A 75 -9.98 -1.48 -6.06
C GLY A 75 -8.84 -1.19 -5.09
N VAL A 76 -7.59 -1.39 -5.51
CA VAL A 76 -6.42 -1.08 -4.67
C VAL A 76 -5.87 0.28 -5.08
N ASN A 77 -5.76 1.19 -4.12
CA ASN A 77 -5.25 2.54 -4.37
C ASN A 77 -3.75 2.59 -4.17
N ILE A 78 -3.06 3.43 -4.96
CA ILE A 78 -1.62 3.64 -4.85
C ILE A 78 -1.38 5.14 -4.75
N LEU A 79 -0.82 5.59 -3.64
CA LEU A 79 -0.60 7.01 -3.39
C LEU A 79 0.88 7.24 -3.10
N GLY A 80 1.53 8.00 -3.98
CA GLY A 80 2.92 8.39 -3.82
C GLY A 80 3.07 9.73 -3.13
N GLY A 81 4.30 10.21 -3.01
CA GLY A 81 4.58 11.53 -2.47
C GLY A 81 4.71 11.58 -0.97
N TYR A 82 5.10 10.48 -0.34
CA TYR A 82 5.21 10.43 1.12
C TYR A 82 6.65 10.54 1.58
N ASN A 83 6.83 11.08 2.77
CA ASN A 83 8.08 11.04 3.49
C ASN A 83 7.96 9.91 4.51
N ALA A 84 8.79 8.87 4.37
CA ALA A 84 8.69 7.69 5.22
C ALA A 84 9.05 7.96 6.67
N ASP A 85 9.86 8.99 6.94
CA ASP A 85 10.28 9.30 8.30
C ASP A 85 9.20 10.04 9.08
N THR A 86 8.42 10.88 8.41
CA THR A 86 7.43 11.73 9.08
C THR A 86 5.99 11.33 8.75
N GLY A 87 5.80 10.57 7.66
CA GLY A 87 4.46 10.24 7.19
C GLY A 87 3.77 11.38 6.45
N ALA A 88 4.45 12.52 6.28
CA ALA A 88 3.88 13.66 5.59
C ALA A 88 3.78 13.39 4.09
N ARG A 89 2.79 13.98 3.44
CA ARG A 89 2.62 13.83 2.00
C ARG A 89 2.74 15.16 1.30
N ASN A 90 3.56 15.20 0.26
CA ASN A 90 3.67 16.37 -0.62
C ASN A 90 4.26 15.88 -1.93
N ILE A 91 3.43 15.77 -2.96
CA ILE A 91 3.85 15.16 -4.23
C ILE A 91 4.88 16.00 -4.98
N GLU A 92 5.00 17.28 -4.64
CA GLU A 92 5.99 18.14 -5.29
C GLU A 92 7.34 18.07 -4.60
N THR A 93 7.34 17.83 -3.29
CA THR A 93 8.58 17.79 -2.51
C THR A 93 9.12 16.37 -2.40
N PHE A 94 8.25 15.40 -2.23
CA PHE A 94 8.64 14.01 -2.03
C PHE A 94 8.28 13.20 -3.26
N GLU A 95 9.07 13.39 -4.30
CA GLU A 95 8.77 12.81 -5.61
C GLU A 95 8.95 11.30 -5.59
N THR A 96 7.91 10.58 -6.04
CA THR A 96 7.93 9.12 -6.18
C THR A 96 7.99 8.79 -7.67
N ILE A 97 9.04 8.10 -8.09
CA ILE A 97 9.27 7.82 -9.51
C ILE A 97 9.20 6.33 -9.76
N LEU A 98 8.29 5.94 -10.64
CA LEU A 98 8.20 4.55 -11.10
C LEU A 98 8.85 4.48 -12.48
N ASP A 99 9.99 3.79 -12.57
CA ASP A 99 10.82 3.78 -13.77
C ASP A 99 10.92 2.37 -14.33
N GLY A 100 10.42 2.18 -15.54
CA GLY A 100 10.46 0.89 -16.20
C GLY A 100 11.67 0.68 -17.10
N THR A 101 12.65 1.58 -17.02
CA THR A 101 13.83 1.50 -17.88
C THR A 101 14.57 0.17 -17.71
N GLY A 102 14.86 -0.48 -18.82
CA GLY A 102 15.60 -1.73 -18.79
C GLY A 102 14.80 -2.96 -18.47
N LEU A 103 13.50 -2.82 -18.20
CA LEU A 103 12.67 -3.97 -17.82
C LEU A 103 12.07 -4.69 -19.03
N GLY A 104 12.27 -4.16 -20.24
CA GLY A 104 11.72 -4.78 -21.45
C GLY A 104 10.20 -4.73 -21.50
N LYS A 105 9.60 -3.77 -20.81
CA LYS A 105 8.15 -3.59 -20.78
C LYS A 105 7.80 -2.26 -21.39
N TYR A 106 6.70 -2.26 -22.12
CA TYR A 106 6.18 -1.02 -22.70
C TYR A 106 5.21 -0.31 -21.77
N LEU A 107 4.74 -1.02 -20.76
CA LEU A 107 3.73 -0.50 -19.85
C LEU A 107 4.17 -0.82 -18.42
N ILE A 108 4.45 0.21 -17.64
CA ILE A 108 4.93 0.03 -16.29
C ILE A 108 3.80 -0.08 -15.28
N VAL A 109 2.59 0.33 -15.67
CA VAL A 109 1.39 0.15 -14.87
C VAL A 109 0.37 -0.56 -15.74
N LYS A 110 -0.18 -1.65 -15.26
CA LYS A 110 -1.03 -2.50 -16.07
C LYS A 110 -2.16 -3.08 -15.24
N TYR A 111 -3.36 -3.15 -15.83
CA TYR A 111 -4.47 -3.89 -15.26
C TYR A 111 -4.47 -5.29 -15.83
N ASP A 112 -4.64 -6.27 -14.97
CA ASP A 112 -4.70 -7.66 -15.40
C ASP A 112 -6.13 -8.18 -15.54
N SER A 113 -7.11 -7.42 -15.07
CA SER A 113 -8.51 -7.85 -15.13
C SER A 113 -9.41 -6.64 -15.24
N PRO A 114 -10.68 -6.83 -15.61
CA PRO A 114 -11.62 -5.72 -15.66
C PRO A 114 -11.69 -5.02 -14.30
N CYS A 115 -11.83 -3.71 -14.34
CA CYS A 115 -11.94 -2.90 -13.15
C CYS A 115 -13.40 -2.72 -12.80
N GLU A 116 -13.83 -3.30 -11.70
CA GLU A 116 -15.19 -3.16 -11.23
C GLU A 116 -15.29 -2.21 -10.06
N ASN A 117 -14.18 -1.95 -9.41
CA ASN A 117 -14.12 -1.07 -8.25
C ASN A 117 -13.22 0.12 -8.54
N PRO A 118 -13.52 1.28 -7.98
CA PRO A 118 -12.67 2.46 -8.20
C PRO A 118 -11.25 2.21 -7.73
N THR A 119 -10.30 2.65 -8.53
CA THR A 119 -8.88 2.55 -8.20
C THR A 119 -8.26 3.93 -8.43
N LEU A 120 -7.54 4.43 -7.44
CA LEU A 120 -6.88 5.71 -7.52
C LEU A 120 -5.37 5.52 -7.55
N ILE A 121 -4.72 6.12 -8.53
CA ILE A 121 -3.26 6.14 -8.60
C ILE A 121 -2.87 7.61 -8.69
N GLU A 122 -2.10 8.06 -7.73
CA GLU A 122 -1.76 9.47 -7.64
C GLU A 122 -0.39 9.67 -7.05
N GLY A 123 0.33 10.68 -7.54
CA GLY A 123 1.62 11.03 -6.96
C GLY A 123 2.79 10.15 -7.39
N LEU A 124 2.67 9.46 -8.52
CA LEU A 124 3.76 8.68 -9.08
C LEU A 124 4.32 9.38 -10.30
#